data_4c90bacb0153e179c17e1ab89118d97a
#
_entry.id   4c90bacb0153e179c17e1ab89118d97a
#
_cell.length_a   1.000
_cell.length_b   1.000
_cell.length_c   1.000
_cell.angle_alpha   90.00
_cell.angle_beta   90.00
_cell.angle_gamma   90.00
#
_symmetry.space_group_name_H-M   'P 1'
#
loop_
_entity.id
_entity.type
_entity.pdbx_description
1 polymer ?
#
loop_
_entity_poly.entity_id
_entity_poly.type
_entity_poly.pdbx_seq_one_letter_code
_entity_poly.pdbx_strand_id
1 'polypeptide(L)'
;MSDTESDTDSQNIPRELLFELLWLAFYGALTLFVLSGLLAFSWQTGGAMQWLLQAMLVWAFVCYQAVRRVELNRPDENAQLYATLGWGNLVTLLRACFLAAVAGFLFQDWPVGAVMAWVPGSLYFCGAILDRVDGYVARKTGHSSLLGNELDMLSDALGLAIASLLAFGYGQVHWTYLLFGVAYYVFHGGLIWRKQQGLPIYPLPPAMH
;
A
#
# COMPACT_ATOMS: atom_id res chain seq x y z
N MET A 1 -24.20 10.09 -42.04
CA MET A 1 -23.56 11.25 -41.41
C MET A 1 -24.08 11.31 -39.98
N SER A 2 -23.66 10.32 -39.14
CA SER A 2 -24.11 10.12 -37.76
C SER A 2 -23.21 9.14 -36.99
N ASP A 3 -21.86 9.25 -37.10
CA ASP A 3 -20.91 8.32 -36.45
C ASP A 3 -19.71 9.07 -35.83
N THR A 4 -19.96 10.19 -35.16
CA THR A 4 -18.87 10.95 -34.50
C THR A 4 -19.20 11.43 -33.08
N GLU A 5 -20.23 10.84 -32.41
CA GLU A 5 -20.64 11.28 -31.06
C GLU A 5 -20.38 10.25 -29.96
N SER A 6 -19.78 9.08 -30.27
CA SER A 6 -19.59 8.00 -29.29
C SER A 6 -18.20 7.92 -28.66
N ASP A 7 -17.26 8.78 -29.03
CA ASP A 7 -15.84 8.61 -28.63
C ASP A 7 -15.34 9.66 -27.60
N THR A 8 -16.22 10.51 -27.07
CA THR A 8 -15.87 11.54 -26.09
C THR A 8 -16.45 11.30 -24.69
N ASP A 9 -17.07 10.16 -24.44
CA ASP A 9 -17.43 9.74 -23.07
C ASP A 9 -16.24 9.05 -22.36
N SER A 10 -15.04 9.44 -22.74
CA SER A 10 -13.79 9.00 -22.16
C SER A 10 -13.68 9.48 -20.71
N GLN A 11 -14.16 8.60 -19.81
CA GLN A 11 -13.57 8.43 -18.47
C GLN A 11 -13.53 9.68 -17.59
N ASN A 12 -14.67 10.34 -17.41
CA ASN A 12 -14.80 11.28 -16.31
C ASN A 12 -14.74 10.48 -15.00
N ILE A 13 -13.58 10.54 -14.34
CA ILE A 13 -13.41 9.93 -13.02
C ILE A 13 -14.50 10.48 -12.11
N PRO A 14 -15.32 9.62 -11.45
CA PRO A 14 -16.38 10.07 -10.57
C PRO A 14 -15.81 10.97 -9.47
N ARG A 15 -16.39 12.14 -9.28
CA ARG A 15 -15.95 13.08 -8.23
C ARG A 15 -16.02 12.45 -6.85
N GLU A 16 -17.00 11.61 -6.60
CA GLU A 16 -17.21 10.87 -5.35
C GLU A 16 -15.99 9.99 -5.04
N LEU A 17 -15.48 9.27 -6.02
CA LEU A 17 -14.30 8.42 -5.88
C LEU A 17 -13.04 9.24 -5.49
N LEU A 18 -12.84 10.40 -6.11
CA LEU A 18 -11.74 11.29 -5.74
C LEU A 18 -11.90 11.85 -4.32
N PHE A 19 -13.13 12.21 -3.93
CA PHE A 19 -13.41 12.66 -2.57
C PHE A 19 -13.15 11.57 -1.55
N GLU A 20 -13.54 10.31 -1.81
CA GLU A 20 -13.23 9.19 -0.93
C GLU A 20 -11.72 9.01 -0.74
N LEU A 21 -10.94 9.05 -1.83
CA LEU A 21 -9.49 8.96 -1.77
C LEU A 21 -8.86 10.11 -0.97
N LEU A 22 -9.33 11.34 -1.17
CA LEU A 22 -8.84 12.52 -0.43
C LEU A 22 -9.16 12.42 1.07
N TRP A 23 -10.38 12.00 1.42
CA TRP A 23 -10.75 11.79 2.82
C TRP A 23 -9.91 10.69 3.48
N LEU A 24 -9.66 9.58 2.78
CA LEU A 24 -8.79 8.52 3.27
C LEU A 24 -7.35 8.99 3.45
N ALA A 25 -6.82 9.74 2.48
CA ALA A 25 -5.49 10.32 2.58
C ALA A 25 -5.38 11.24 3.80
N PHE A 26 -6.40 12.07 4.02
CA PHE A 26 -6.48 12.98 5.16
C PHE A 26 -6.57 12.23 6.50
N TYR A 27 -7.49 11.26 6.63
CA TYR A 27 -7.65 10.51 7.88
C TYR A 27 -6.43 9.64 8.19
N GLY A 28 -5.79 9.03 7.18
CA GLY A 28 -4.54 8.31 7.38
C GLY A 28 -3.42 9.24 7.87
N ALA A 29 -3.26 10.40 7.25
CA ALA A 29 -2.28 11.40 7.70
C ALA A 29 -2.58 11.91 9.12
N LEU A 30 -3.84 12.18 9.44
CA LEU A 30 -4.27 12.58 10.78
C LEU A 30 -3.97 11.48 11.82
N THR A 31 -4.23 10.23 11.48
CA THR A 31 -3.92 9.08 12.35
C THR A 31 -2.43 8.99 12.63
N LEU A 32 -1.57 9.10 11.61
CA LEU A 32 -0.12 9.09 11.78
C LEU A 32 0.36 10.29 12.62
N PHE A 33 -0.23 11.45 12.42
CA PHE A 33 0.09 12.64 13.22
C PHE A 33 -0.27 12.45 14.70
N VAL A 34 -1.47 11.92 15.00
CA VAL A 34 -1.90 11.63 16.37
C VAL A 34 -1.00 10.56 17.00
N LEU A 35 -0.67 9.49 16.28
CA LEU A 35 0.25 8.46 16.75
C LEU A 35 1.63 9.03 17.05
N SER A 36 2.17 9.94 16.23
CA SER A 36 3.43 10.63 16.51
C SER A 36 3.36 11.43 17.80
N GLY A 37 2.26 12.14 18.04
CA GLY A 37 2.03 12.84 19.31
C GLY A 37 2.05 11.91 20.53
N LEU A 38 1.41 10.73 20.42
CA LEU A 38 1.43 9.71 21.46
C LEU A 38 2.84 9.14 21.69
N LEU A 39 3.58 8.89 20.60
CA LEU A 39 4.96 8.42 20.68
C LEU A 39 5.89 9.46 21.35
N ALA A 40 5.65 10.76 21.14
CA ALA A 40 6.44 11.82 21.75
C ALA A 40 6.38 11.83 23.29
N PHE A 41 5.31 11.31 23.90
CA PHE A 41 5.23 11.13 25.35
C PHE A 41 6.11 10.00 25.88
N SER A 42 6.35 8.97 25.06
CA SER A 42 7.12 7.77 25.44
C SER A 42 8.54 7.80 24.89
N TRP A 43 8.80 8.67 23.93
CA TRP A 43 10.05 8.79 23.18
C TRP A 43 10.54 10.23 23.20
N GLN A 44 11.84 10.44 22.93
CA GLN A 44 12.34 11.79 22.74
C GLN A 44 11.65 12.44 21.53
N THR A 45 11.30 13.72 21.64
CA THR A 45 10.56 14.47 20.60
C THR A 45 11.21 14.40 19.22
N GLY A 46 12.55 14.33 19.15
CA GLY A 46 13.29 14.16 17.90
C GLY A 46 12.99 12.84 17.20
N GLY A 47 12.90 11.74 17.95
CA GLY A 47 12.54 10.43 17.39
C GLY A 47 11.10 10.38 16.86
N ALA A 48 10.17 11.00 17.58
CA ALA A 48 8.76 11.06 17.12
C ALA A 48 8.59 11.89 15.85
N MET A 49 9.35 12.98 15.68
CA MET A 49 9.34 13.79 14.47
C MET A 49 9.92 13.02 13.28
N GLN A 50 11.04 12.33 13.45
CA GLN A 50 11.63 11.48 12.42
C GLN A 50 10.67 10.36 12.03
N TRP A 51 10.03 9.70 13.02
CA TRP A 51 9.02 8.69 12.80
C TRP A 51 7.87 9.23 11.93
N LEU A 52 7.35 10.41 12.27
CA LEU A 52 6.26 11.04 11.52
C LEU A 52 6.68 11.31 10.07
N LEU A 53 7.85 11.90 9.85
CA LEU A 53 8.33 12.21 8.49
C LEU A 53 8.45 10.94 7.64
N GLN A 54 9.02 9.87 8.16
CA GLN A 54 9.19 8.61 7.45
C GLN A 54 7.82 7.95 7.16
N ALA A 55 6.93 7.90 8.16
CA ALA A 55 5.59 7.37 7.98
C ALA A 55 4.79 8.17 6.94
N MET A 56 4.86 9.50 7.00
CA MET A 56 4.17 10.38 6.05
C MET A 56 4.71 10.25 4.62
N LEU A 57 6.01 10.04 4.43
CA LEU A 57 6.59 9.79 3.10
C LEU A 57 6.03 8.50 2.48
N VAL A 58 5.97 7.42 3.25
CA VAL A 58 5.40 6.15 2.77
C VAL A 58 3.90 6.29 2.52
N TRP A 59 3.17 6.95 3.42
CA TRP A 59 1.74 7.18 3.25
C TRP A 59 1.43 8.04 2.01
N ALA A 60 2.16 9.13 1.81
CA ALA A 60 2.02 9.98 0.64
C ALA A 60 2.33 9.22 -0.66
N PHE A 61 3.35 8.35 -0.65
CA PHE A 61 3.65 7.49 -1.78
C PHE A 61 2.49 6.54 -2.12
N VAL A 62 1.89 5.88 -1.12
CA VAL A 62 0.73 4.99 -1.34
C VAL A 62 -0.46 5.77 -1.89
N CYS A 63 -0.78 6.93 -1.30
CA CYS A 63 -1.87 7.78 -1.78
C CYS A 63 -1.63 8.26 -3.22
N TYR A 64 -0.40 8.65 -3.55
CA TYR A 64 -0.02 9.01 -4.92
C TYR A 64 -0.24 7.84 -5.90
N GLN A 65 0.15 6.63 -5.52
CA GLN A 65 -0.04 5.44 -6.34
C GLN A 65 -1.54 5.10 -6.52
N ALA A 66 -2.36 5.29 -5.48
CA ALA A 66 -3.80 5.09 -5.56
C ALA A 66 -4.46 6.10 -6.50
N VAL A 67 -4.13 7.39 -6.37
CA VAL A 67 -4.65 8.45 -7.26
C VAL A 67 -4.21 8.23 -8.70
N ARG A 68 -2.95 7.91 -8.93
CA ARG A 68 -2.41 7.69 -10.27
C ARG A 68 -3.09 6.52 -11.00
N ARG A 69 -3.59 5.53 -10.25
CA ARG A 69 -4.21 4.33 -10.78
C ARG A 69 -5.73 4.29 -10.58
N VAL A 70 -6.33 5.41 -10.24
CA VAL A 70 -7.78 5.48 -9.94
C VAL A 70 -8.65 4.98 -11.10
N GLU A 71 -8.18 5.10 -12.33
CA GLU A 71 -8.83 4.58 -13.54
C GLU A 71 -8.94 3.05 -13.58
N LEU A 72 -8.18 2.35 -12.72
CA LEU A 72 -8.26 0.90 -12.56
C LEU A 72 -9.35 0.48 -11.56
N ASN A 73 -10.13 1.42 -10.99
CA ASN A 73 -11.21 1.07 -10.07
C ASN A 73 -12.43 0.49 -10.80
N ARG A 74 -12.21 -0.63 -11.46
CA ARG A 74 -13.18 -1.39 -12.30
C ARG A 74 -12.85 -2.87 -12.23
N PRO A 75 -13.83 -3.77 -12.49
CA PRO A 75 -13.62 -5.22 -12.39
C PRO A 75 -12.69 -5.77 -13.48
N ASP A 76 -12.74 -5.21 -14.68
CA ASP A 76 -11.90 -5.56 -15.82
C ASP A 76 -11.62 -4.33 -16.70
N GLU A 77 -10.72 -4.47 -17.69
CA GLU A 77 -10.29 -3.35 -18.55
C GLU A 77 -11.42 -2.72 -19.39
N ASN A 78 -12.47 -3.48 -19.70
CA ASN A 78 -13.57 -3.05 -20.55
C ASN A 78 -14.81 -2.62 -19.76
N ALA A 79 -14.81 -2.81 -18.44
CA ALA A 79 -15.93 -2.46 -17.59
C ALA A 79 -15.93 -0.98 -17.21
N GLN A 80 -17.12 -0.50 -16.83
CA GLN A 80 -17.27 0.85 -16.29
C GLN A 80 -16.57 0.99 -14.93
N LEU A 81 -16.10 2.21 -14.64
CA LEU A 81 -15.54 2.55 -13.33
C LEU A 81 -16.60 2.42 -12.23
N TYR A 82 -16.20 1.87 -11.11
CA TYR A 82 -17.02 1.94 -9.90
C TYR A 82 -17.11 3.39 -9.40
N ALA A 83 -18.27 3.79 -8.93
CA ALA A 83 -18.48 5.13 -8.38
C ALA A 83 -17.77 5.36 -7.04
N THR A 84 -17.49 4.28 -6.30
CA THR A 84 -16.85 4.27 -4.97
C THR A 84 -15.65 3.36 -4.95
N LEU A 85 -14.75 3.54 -3.97
CA LEU A 85 -13.59 2.67 -3.80
C LEU A 85 -13.95 1.22 -3.45
N GLY A 86 -15.06 1.03 -2.74
CA GLY A 86 -15.44 -0.26 -2.19
C GLY A 86 -14.65 -0.66 -0.93
N TRP A 87 -15.27 -1.52 -0.13
CA TRP A 87 -14.74 -1.92 1.17
C TRP A 87 -13.39 -2.67 1.09
N GLY A 88 -13.16 -3.45 0.03
CA GLY A 88 -11.88 -4.13 -0.18
C GLY A 88 -10.73 -3.13 -0.25
N ASN A 89 -10.83 -2.15 -1.15
CA ASN A 89 -9.80 -1.12 -1.35
C ASN A 89 -9.60 -0.25 -0.09
N LEU A 90 -10.68 -0.01 0.70
CA LEU A 90 -10.58 0.68 1.98
C LEU A 90 -9.71 -0.09 2.97
N VAL A 91 -9.90 -1.42 3.08
CA VAL A 91 -9.11 -2.27 3.97
C VAL A 91 -7.65 -2.33 3.50
N THR A 92 -7.39 -2.42 2.19
CA THR A 92 -6.03 -2.39 1.63
C THR A 92 -5.32 -1.06 1.94
N LEU A 93 -6.01 0.08 1.82
CA LEU A 93 -5.45 1.38 2.20
C LEU A 93 -5.23 1.51 3.72
N LEU A 94 -6.13 0.99 4.54
CA LEU A 94 -5.92 0.92 5.99
C LEU A 94 -4.68 0.09 6.33
N ARG A 95 -4.51 -1.09 5.69
CA ARG A 95 -3.29 -1.91 5.81
C ARG A 95 -2.04 -1.11 5.43
N ALA A 96 -2.08 -0.38 4.32
CA ALA A 96 -0.97 0.46 3.89
C ALA A 96 -0.64 1.57 4.90
N CYS A 97 -1.63 2.11 5.62
CA CYS A 97 -1.41 3.06 6.71
C CYS A 97 -0.65 2.40 7.89
N PHE A 98 -0.99 1.15 8.26
CA PHE A 98 -0.21 0.39 9.24
C PHE A 98 1.23 0.17 8.79
N LEU A 99 1.46 -0.18 7.53
CA LEU A 99 2.81 -0.34 6.96
C LEU A 99 3.59 0.99 6.98
N ALA A 100 2.93 2.11 6.69
CA ALA A 100 3.52 3.43 6.81
C ALA A 100 3.93 3.73 8.26
N ALA A 101 3.10 3.38 9.24
CA ALA A 101 3.42 3.51 10.66
C ALA A 101 4.62 2.64 11.06
N VAL A 102 4.73 1.41 10.53
CA VAL A 102 5.91 0.55 10.73
C VAL A 102 7.15 1.16 10.11
N ALA A 103 7.04 1.73 8.90
CA ALA A 103 8.16 2.39 8.22
C ALA A 103 8.70 3.59 9.01
N GLY A 104 7.88 4.22 9.84
CA GLY A 104 8.31 5.30 10.74
C GLY A 104 9.43 4.87 11.70
N PHE A 105 9.56 3.58 12.01
CA PHE A 105 10.63 3.06 12.88
C PHE A 105 11.94 2.74 12.14
N LEU A 106 12.00 2.90 10.82
CA LEU A 106 13.23 2.68 10.05
C LEU A 106 14.32 3.69 10.48
N PHE A 107 15.57 3.23 10.48
CA PHE A 107 16.75 4.06 10.75
C PHE A 107 16.72 4.81 12.09
N GLN A 108 16.02 4.27 13.06
CA GLN A 108 15.96 4.78 14.42
C GLN A 108 16.58 3.79 15.39
N ASP A 109 16.97 4.26 16.56
CA ASP A 109 17.40 3.38 17.64
C ASP A 109 16.23 2.49 18.09
N TRP A 110 16.55 1.28 18.55
CA TRP A 110 15.55 0.39 19.07
C TRP A 110 14.72 1.07 20.17
N PRO A 111 13.39 1.04 20.12
CA PRO A 111 12.56 1.65 21.14
C PRO A 111 12.85 1.06 22.54
N VAL A 112 13.27 1.92 23.46
CA VAL A 112 13.59 1.51 24.83
C VAL A 112 12.31 1.32 25.63
N GLY A 113 12.21 0.18 26.29
CA GLY A 113 11.05 -0.18 27.13
C GLY A 113 10.26 -1.37 26.58
N ALA A 114 9.84 -2.24 27.51
CA ALA A 114 9.21 -3.52 27.16
C ALA A 114 7.98 -3.37 26.24
N VAL A 115 7.15 -2.35 26.44
CA VAL A 115 5.94 -2.11 25.66
C VAL A 115 6.29 -1.55 24.28
N MET A 116 7.19 -0.54 24.22
CA MET A 116 7.55 0.12 22.96
C MET A 116 8.27 -0.80 21.98
N ALA A 117 9.04 -1.77 22.49
CA ALA A 117 9.74 -2.75 21.64
C ALA A 117 8.78 -3.65 20.84
N TRP A 118 7.55 -3.84 21.32
CA TRP A 118 6.52 -4.63 20.63
C TRP A 118 5.71 -3.83 19.60
N VAL A 119 5.75 -2.50 19.64
CA VAL A 119 4.90 -1.65 18.79
C VAL A 119 5.12 -1.90 17.30
N PRO A 120 6.36 -1.90 16.76
CA PRO A 120 6.58 -2.13 15.33
C PRO A 120 6.04 -3.49 14.87
N GLY A 121 6.33 -4.55 15.64
CA GLY A 121 5.86 -5.92 15.36
C GLY A 121 4.34 -6.04 15.42
N SER A 122 3.70 -5.40 16.40
CA SER A 122 2.24 -5.41 16.56
C SER A 122 1.55 -4.69 15.40
N LEU A 123 2.06 -3.54 14.97
CA LEU A 123 1.55 -2.81 13.82
C LEU A 123 1.68 -3.62 12.53
N TYR A 124 2.83 -4.26 12.31
CA TYR A 124 3.04 -5.15 11.17
C TYR A 124 2.07 -6.34 11.19
N PHE A 125 1.88 -6.96 12.35
CA PHE A 125 0.96 -8.08 12.54
C PHE A 125 -0.50 -7.68 12.24
N CYS A 126 -0.94 -6.49 12.70
CA CYS A 126 -2.25 -5.95 12.35
C CYS A 126 -2.39 -5.77 10.83
N GLY A 127 -1.35 -5.23 10.17
CA GLY A 127 -1.30 -5.13 8.71
C GLY A 127 -1.43 -6.49 8.01
N ALA A 128 -0.73 -7.52 8.51
CA ALA A 128 -0.81 -8.88 7.97
C ALA A 128 -2.17 -9.56 8.17
N ILE A 129 -2.91 -9.22 9.24
CA ILE A 129 -4.30 -9.67 9.40
C ILE A 129 -5.20 -9.00 8.35
N LEU A 130 -5.05 -7.69 8.14
CA LEU A 130 -5.86 -6.94 7.19
C LEU A 130 -5.70 -7.46 5.76
N ASP A 131 -4.52 -7.96 5.39
CA ASP A 131 -4.24 -8.64 4.13
C ASP A 131 -5.19 -9.83 3.82
N ARG A 132 -5.57 -10.57 4.84
CA ARG A 132 -6.54 -11.65 4.67
C ARG A 132 -7.98 -11.13 4.58
N VAL A 133 -8.24 -10.00 5.21
CA VAL A 133 -9.57 -9.41 5.32
C VAL A 133 -9.97 -8.71 4.04
N ASP A 134 -9.08 -7.95 3.38
CA ASP A 134 -9.40 -7.16 2.19
C ASP A 134 -9.86 -8.03 1.02
N GLY A 135 -9.13 -9.10 0.70
CA GLY A 135 -9.52 -10.04 -0.34
C GLY A 135 -10.85 -10.77 -0.03
N TYR A 136 -11.08 -11.14 1.25
CA TYR A 136 -12.35 -11.73 1.66
C TYR A 136 -13.52 -10.74 1.48
N VAL A 137 -13.34 -9.49 1.93
CA VAL A 137 -14.35 -8.44 1.85
C VAL A 137 -14.65 -8.08 0.40
N ALA A 138 -13.61 -7.90 -0.45
CA ALA A 138 -13.79 -7.61 -1.87
C ALA A 138 -14.63 -8.67 -2.59
N ARG A 139 -14.34 -9.95 -2.34
CA ARG A 139 -15.11 -11.06 -2.91
C ARG A 139 -16.55 -11.12 -2.38
N LYS A 140 -16.75 -10.93 -1.07
CA LYS A 140 -18.07 -10.99 -0.43
C LYS A 140 -18.98 -9.85 -0.85
N THR A 141 -18.41 -8.66 -1.11
CA THR A 141 -19.18 -7.48 -1.56
C THR A 141 -19.37 -7.42 -3.06
N GLY A 142 -18.73 -8.32 -3.82
CA GLY A 142 -18.75 -8.29 -5.29
C GLY A 142 -18.06 -7.06 -5.89
N HIS A 143 -17.22 -6.36 -5.11
CA HIS A 143 -16.54 -5.13 -5.51
C HIS A 143 -15.02 -5.38 -5.62
N SER A 144 -14.64 -6.38 -6.40
CA SER A 144 -13.25 -6.61 -6.76
C SER A 144 -12.85 -5.68 -7.90
N SER A 145 -11.71 -5.00 -7.79
CA SER A 145 -11.24 -4.06 -8.81
C SER A 145 -9.78 -4.32 -9.18
N LEU A 146 -9.40 -3.93 -10.39
CA LEU A 146 -8.00 -3.94 -10.82
C LEU A 146 -7.14 -3.03 -9.94
N LEU A 147 -7.71 -1.89 -9.49
CA LEU A 147 -7.05 -0.99 -8.52
C LEU A 147 -6.72 -1.72 -7.22
N GLY A 148 -7.67 -2.50 -6.69
CA GLY A 148 -7.47 -3.28 -5.46
C GLY A 148 -6.31 -4.26 -5.61
N ASN A 149 -6.25 -4.99 -6.70
CA ASN A 149 -5.15 -5.91 -6.98
C ASN A 149 -3.78 -5.20 -7.05
N GLU A 150 -3.72 -4.04 -7.71
CA GLU A 150 -2.50 -3.25 -7.81
C GLU A 150 -2.05 -2.69 -6.45
N LEU A 151 -2.99 -2.20 -5.63
CA LEU A 151 -2.71 -1.70 -4.28
C LEU A 151 -2.30 -2.82 -3.33
N ASP A 152 -2.88 -4.01 -3.46
CA ASP A 152 -2.53 -5.19 -2.69
C ASP A 152 -1.09 -5.63 -3.00
N MET A 153 -0.75 -5.81 -4.28
CA MET A 153 0.61 -6.13 -4.72
C MET A 153 1.63 -5.08 -4.27
N LEU A 154 1.27 -3.79 -4.32
CA LEU A 154 2.12 -2.70 -3.84
C LEU A 154 2.34 -2.80 -2.32
N SER A 155 1.27 -3.06 -1.56
CA SER A 155 1.31 -3.17 -0.11
C SER A 155 2.14 -4.38 0.34
N ASP A 156 2.04 -5.51 -0.36
CA ASP A 156 2.86 -6.71 -0.12
C ASP A 156 4.34 -6.40 -0.32
N ALA A 157 4.67 -5.77 -1.44
CA ALA A 157 6.05 -5.41 -1.74
C ALA A 157 6.63 -4.43 -0.72
N LEU A 158 5.85 -3.40 -0.34
CA LEU A 158 6.24 -2.43 0.68
C LEU A 158 6.38 -3.11 2.05
N GLY A 159 5.43 -3.95 2.43
CA GLY A 159 5.45 -4.67 3.70
C GLY A 159 6.70 -5.54 3.84
N LEU A 160 7.03 -6.30 2.80
CA LEU A 160 8.23 -7.14 2.80
C LEU A 160 9.53 -6.32 2.84
N ALA A 161 9.58 -5.22 2.08
CA ALA A 161 10.75 -4.33 2.07
C ALA A 161 10.95 -3.65 3.43
N ILE A 162 9.87 -3.09 4.02
CA ILE A 162 9.92 -2.42 5.33
C ILE A 162 10.31 -3.42 6.42
N ALA A 163 9.69 -4.61 6.45
CA ALA A 163 9.99 -5.63 7.47
C ALA A 163 11.43 -6.11 7.40
N SER A 164 11.96 -6.38 6.19
CA SER A 164 13.34 -6.82 6.01
C SER A 164 14.36 -5.75 6.38
N LEU A 165 14.11 -4.49 6.01
CA LEU A 165 14.94 -3.34 6.40
C LEU A 165 14.94 -3.10 7.90
N LEU A 166 13.76 -3.18 8.54
CA LEU A 166 13.61 -3.00 9.97
C LEU A 166 14.34 -4.10 10.76
N ALA A 167 14.11 -5.36 10.40
CA ALA A 167 14.75 -6.50 11.06
C ALA A 167 16.28 -6.48 10.88
N PHE A 168 16.78 -6.09 9.72
CA PHE A 168 18.21 -5.90 9.48
C PHE A 168 18.76 -4.72 10.27
N GLY A 169 18.10 -3.56 10.22
CA GLY A 169 18.52 -2.35 10.94
C GLY A 169 18.64 -2.56 12.45
N TYR A 170 17.78 -3.41 13.00
CA TYR A 170 17.84 -3.78 14.42
C TYR A 170 18.74 -5.00 14.73
N GLY A 171 19.49 -5.48 13.73
CA GLY A 171 20.44 -6.58 13.91
C GLY A 171 19.81 -7.95 14.20
N GLN A 172 18.52 -8.11 13.87
CA GLN A 172 17.79 -9.36 14.13
C GLN A 172 17.99 -10.41 13.04
N VAL A 173 18.38 -9.99 11.83
CA VAL A 173 18.59 -10.87 10.68
C VAL A 173 19.87 -10.54 9.93
N HIS A 174 20.39 -11.50 9.21
CA HIS A 174 21.55 -11.31 8.35
C HIS A 174 21.19 -10.46 7.12
N TRP A 175 22.17 -9.72 6.57
CA TRP A 175 21.96 -8.83 5.42
C TRP A 175 21.33 -9.51 4.19
N THR A 176 21.53 -10.82 4.02
CA THR A 176 20.92 -11.61 2.93
C THR A 176 19.39 -11.56 2.95
N TYR A 177 18.79 -11.24 4.11
CA TYR A 177 17.35 -11.10 4.22
C TYR A 177 16.80 -9.92 3.43
N LEU A 178 17.63 -8.91 3.17
CA LEU A 178 17.27 -7.76 2.32
C LEU A 178 16.96 -8.19 0.88
N LEU A 179 17.51 -9.30 0.42
CA LEU A 179 17.22 -9.84 -0.92
C LEU A 179 15.75 -10.18 -1.09
N PHE A 180 15.06 -10.62 -0.03
CA PHE A 180 13.61 -10.84 -0.07
C PHE A 180 12.83 -9.54 -0.24
N GLY A 181 13.24 -8.47 0.44
CA GLY A 181 12.64 -7.14 0.29
C GLY A 181 12.80 -6.55 -1.11
N VAL A 182 13.86 -6.92 -1.83
CA VAL A 182 14.18 -6.41 -3.17
C VAL A 182 13.63 -7.32 -4.27
N ALA A 183 13.40 -8.58 -3.99
CA ALA A 183 13.04 -9.61 -4.99
C ALA A 183 11.83 -9.22 -5.84
N TYR A 184 10.78 -8.68 -5.23
CA TYR A 184 9.60 -8.20 -5.94
C TYR A 184 9.95 -7.11 -6.96
N TYR A 185 10.72 -6.11 -6.55
CA TYR A 185 11.08 -4.97 -7.40
C TYR A 185 11.96 -5.40 -8.58
N VAL A 186 12.89 -6.33 -8.33
CA VAL A 186 13.74 -6.92 -9.38
C VAL A 186 12.89 -7.71 -10.38
N PHE A 187 11.97 -8.54 -9.89
CA PHE A 187 11.07 -9.31 -10.74
C PHE A 187 10.17 -8.38 -11.59
N HIS A 188 9.53 -7.41 -10.95
CA HIS A 188 8.64 -6.46 -11.64
C HIS A 188 9.41 -5.59 -12.65
N GLY A 189 10.60 -5.09 -12.28
CA GLY A 189 11.49 -4.38 -13.18
C GLY A 189 11.91 -5.23 -14.38
N GLY A 190 12.18 -6.52 -14.16
CA GLY A 190 12.47 -7.48 -15.21
C GLY A 190 11.30 -7.68 -16.18
N LEU A 191 10.06 -7.71 -15.68
CA LEU A 191 8.86 -7.78 -16.53
C LEU A 191 8.68 -6.53 -17.39
N ILE A 192 8.87 -5.35 -16.80
CA ILE A 192 8.81 -4.07 -17.54
C ILE A 192 9.88 -4.02 -18.63
N TRP A 193 11.11 -4.40 -18.30
CA TRP A 193 12.21 -4.46 -19.25
C TRP A 193 11.90 -5.44 -20.41
N ARG A 194 11.39 -6.65 -20.14
CA ARG A 194 10.97 -7.60 -21.16
C ARG A 194 9.87 -7.03 -22.06
N LYS A 195 8.89 -6.33 -21.48
CA LYS A 195 7.82 -5.67 -22.25
C LYS A 195 8.37 -4.60 -23.19
N GLN A 196 9.34 -3.82 -22.75
CA GLN A 196 10.01 -2.81 -23.59
C GLN A 196 10.81 -3.42 -24.76
N GLN A 197 11.36 -4.62 -24.55
CA GLN A 197 12.10 -5.38 -25.57
C GLN A 197 11.20 -6.17 -26.52
N GLY A 198 9.87 -6.11 -26.37
CA GLY A 198 8.93 -6.89 -27.18
C GLY A 198 9.03 -8.41 -26.96
N LEU A 199 9.64 -8.85 -25.86
CA LEU A 199 9.80 -10.26 -25.54
C LEU A 199 8.49 -10.83 -24.97
N PRO A 200 8.14 -12.10 -25.30
CA PRO A 200 6.89 -12.69 -24.81
C PRO A 200 6.89 -12.78 -23.29
N ILE A 201 5.79 -12.26 -22.68
CA ILE A 201 5.51 -12.44 -21.27
C ILE A 201 4.56 -13.63 -21.17
N TYR A 202 5.04 -14.72 -20.57
CA TYR A 202 4.17 -15.86 -20.30
C TYR A 202 3.29 -15.54 -19.09
N PRO A 203 1.96 -15.71 -19.21
CA PRO A 203 1.08 -15.55 -18.04
C PRO A 203 1.49 -16.59 -16.98
N LEU A 204 1.51 -16.15 -15.72
CA LEU A 204 1.71 -17.09 -14.62
C LEU A 204 0.57 -18.11 -14.65
N PRO A 205 0.85 -19.41 -14.40
CA PRO A 205 -0.21 -20.41 -14.31
C PRO A 205 -1.20 -19.96 -13.22
N PRO A 206 -2.51 -20.13 -13.43
CA PRO A 206 -3.50 -19.81 -12.42
C PRO A 206 -3.12 -20.54 -11.13
N ALA A 207 -3.01 -19.78 -10.03
CA ALA A 207 -2.72 -20.37 -8.74
C ALA A 207 -3.77 -21.48 -8.49
N MET A 208 -3.33 -22.69 -8.24
CA MET A 208 -4.21 -23.77 -7.80
C MET A 208 -4.71 -23.37 -6.39
N HIS A 209 -5.95 -22.98 -6.33
CA HIS A 209 -6.66 -22.67 -5.08
C HIS A 209 -7.27 -23.94 -4.52
#